data_f5a7890ffa1a74075276882cf7ce7eaf
#
_entry.id   f5a7890ffa1a74075276882cf7ce7eaf
#
_cell.length_a   1.000
_cell.length_b   1.000
_cell.length_c   1.000
_cell.angle_alpha   90.00
_cell.angle_beta   90.00
_cell.angle_gamma   90.00
#
_symmetry.space_group_name_H-M   'P 1'
#
loop_
_entity.id
_entity.type
_entity.pdbx_description
1 polymer ?
#
loop_
_entity_poly.entity_id
_entity_poly.type
_entity_poly.pdbx_seq_one_letter_code
_entity_poly.pdbx_strand_id
1 'polypeptide(L)'
;MNEDFIKIIRDSLEYNPLNGEFKWKKRLSNRINIGDVAGSIHKKGYVIISLKGKRIFAHILAWCITYDRFPTGQIDHINHIPWDNRISNLREVSALENSRNLSMKVNNTSGITGVSFDRWSNKWVVRIKNNNGKYENRGRFNSISEAELARDRALSELGYSQNHGK
;
A
#
# COMPACT_ATOMS: atom_id res chain seq x y z
N MET A 1 -14.25 -16.87 -3.27
CA MET A 1 -13.96 -17.06 -1.85
C MET A 1 -15.18 -16.51 -1.15
N ASN A 2 -15.90 -17.38 -0.46
CA ASN A 2 -17.29 -17.14 -0.11
C ASN A 2 -17.42 -16.73 1.36
N GLU A 3 -18.62 -16.34 1.77
CA GLU A 3 -19.03 -16.04 3.15
C GLU A 3 -18.54 -17.10 4.16
N ASP A 4 -18.56 -18.39 3.78
CA ASP A 4 -18.02 -19.49 4.57
C ASP A 4 -16.55 -19.29 4.98
N PHE A 5 -15.73 -18.69 4.11
CA PHE A 5 -14.32 -18.48 4.43
C PHE A 5 -14.12 -17.31 5.39
N ILE A 6 -14.95 -16.25 5.31
CA ILE A 6 -14.94 -15.16 6.29
C ILE A 6 -15.33 -15.68 7.67
N LYS A 7 -16.31 -16.56 7.76
CA LYS A 7 -16.65 -17.23 9.00
C LYS A 7 -15.47 -18.02 9.57
N ILE A 8 -14.74 -18.77 8.72
CA ILE A 8 -13.53 -19.48 9.14
C ILE A 8 -12.47 -18.51 9.68
N ILE A 9 -12.27 -17.36 9.03
CA ILE A 9 -11.33 -16.32 9.49
C ILE A 9 -11.71 -15.83 10.90
N ARG A 10 -12.96 -15.43 11.10
CA ARG A 10 -13.48 -14.93 12.38
C ARG A 10 -13.45 -15.97 13.49
N ASP A 11 -13.70 -17.22 13.15
CA ASP A 11 -13.65 -18.34 14.07
C ASP A 11 -12.23 -18.71 14.52
N SER A 12 -11.25 -18.41 13.70
CA SER A 12 -9.85 -18.82 13.92
C SER A 12 -8.96 -17.70 14.44
N LEU A 13 -9.31 -16.44 14.13
CA LEU A 13 -8.49 -15.27 14.39
C LEU A 13 -9.27 -14.19 15.14
N GLU A 14 -8.61 -13.57 16.10
CA GLU A 14 -8.98 -12.29 16.69
C GLU A 14 -8.15 -11.20 16.04
N TYR A 15 -8.78 -10.11 15.64
CA TYR A 15 -8.14 -8.96 15.04
C TYR A 15 -8.33 -7.72 15.91
N ASN A 16 -7.25 -7.03 16.22
CA ASN A 16 -7.28 -5.74 16.90
C ASN A 16 -7.12 -4.61 15.87
N PRO A 17 -8.18 -3.83 15.60
CA PRO A 17 -8.14 -2.77 14.59
C PRO A 17 -7.26 -1.57 14.97
N LEU A 18 -6.93 -1.39 16.28
CA LEU A 18 -6.14 -0.27 16.76
C LEU A 18 -4.63 -0.46 16.57
N ASN A 19 -4.14 -1.69 16.68
CA ASN A 19 -2.71 -1.99 16.50
C ASN A 19 -2.42 -2.86 15.26
N GLY A 20 -3.45 -3.40 14.60
CA GLY A 20 -3.31 -4.22 13.40
C GLY A 20 -2.88 -5.67 13.65
N GLU A 21 -2.82 -6.11 14.92
CA GLU A 21 -2.40 -7.46 15.28
C GLU A 21 -3.50 -8.48 15.14
N PHE A 22 -3.06 -9.71 14.85
CA PHE A 22 -3.91 -10.89 14.85
C PHE A 22 -3.45 -11.86 15.93
N LYS A 23 -4.40 -12.51 16.62
CA LYS A 23 -4.15 -13.59 17.57
C LYS A 23 -4.96 -14.83 17.21
N TRP A 24 -4.42 -16.01 17.54
CA TRP A 24 -5.11 -17.26 17.32
C TRP A 24 -6.21 -17.48 18.36
N LYS A 25 -7.43 -17.72 17.91
CA LYS A 25 -8.57 -18.13 18.75
C LYS A 25 -8.67 -19.64 18.91
N LYS A 26 -8.01 -20.39 18.02
CA LYS A 26 -8.05 -21.86 17.99
C LYS A 26 -6.66 -22.42 17.80
N ARG A 27 -6.37 -23.56 18.42
CA ARG A 27 -5.16 -24.34 18.19
C ARG A 27 -5.29 -25.10 16.86
N LEU A 28 -4.67 -24.60 15.81
CA LEU A 28 -4.73 -25.21 14.47
C LEU A 28 -3.60 -26.20 14.21
N SER A 29 -2.57 -26.23 15.05
CA SER A 29 -1.45 -27.19 15.02
C SER A 29 -0.76 -27.27 16.38
N ASN A 30 0.15 -28.23 16.54
CA ASN A 30 0.91 -28.39 17.79
C ASN A 30 1.85 -27.21 18.09
N ARG A 31 2.12 -26.34 17.12
CA ARG A 31 3.00 -25.16 17.25
C ARG A 31 2.25 -23.86 17.50
N ILE A 32 0.92 -23.92 17.59
CA ILE A 32 0.06 -22.72 17.73
C ILE A 32 -0.72 -22.88 19.02
N ASN A 33 -0.62 -21.90 19.92
CA ASN A 33 -1.46 -21.79 21.10
C ASN A 33 -2.50 -20.69 20.91
N ILE A 34 -3.62 -20.84 21.64
CA ILE A 34 -4.63 -19.78 21.70
C ILE A 34 -4.01 -18.53 22.34
N GLY A 35 -4.22 -17.38 21.74
CA GLY A 35 -3.64 -16.10 22.17
C GLY A 35 -2.27 -15.76 21.57
N ASP A 36 -1.58 -16.72 20.93
CA ASP A 36 -0.33 -16.43 20.21
C ASP A 36 -0.60 -15.44 19.07
N VAL A 37 0.37 -14.55 18.81
CA VAL A 37 0.33 -13.65 17.65
C VAL A 37 0.34 -14.47 16.37
N ALA A 38 -0.60 -14.18 15.48
CA ALA A 38 -0.76 -14.90 14.23
C ALA A 38 -0.03 -14.19 13.09
N GLY A 39 0.74 -14.96 12.32
CA GLY A 39 1.41 -14.50 11.13
C GLY A 39 2.93 -14.40 11.27
N SER A 40 3.56 -14.18 10.12
CA SER A 40 5.01 -13.98 10.00
C SER A 40 5.29 -12.90 8.96
N ILE A 41 6.40 -12.18 9.13
CA ILE A 41 6.80 -11.13 8.21
C ILE A 41 7.44 -11.78 6.97
N HIS A 42 6.89 -11.47 5.80
CA HIS A 42 7.46 -11.83 4.50
C HIS A 42 8.64 -10.93 4.14
N LYS A 43 9.55 -11.38 3.26
CA LYS A 43 10.73 -10.62 2.81
C LYS A 43 10.45 -9.21 2.27
N LYS A 44 9.21 -8.93 1.84
CA LYS A 44 8.75 -7.59 1.41
C LYS A 44 8.09 -6.78 2.55
N GLY A 45 8.19 -7.23 3.80
CA GLY A 45 7.63 -6.54 4.96
C GLY A 45 6.15 -6.84 5.26
N TYR A 46 5.41 -7.52 4.37
CA TYR A 46 4.01 -7.87 4.62
C TYR A 46 3.87 -8.98 5.66
N VAL A 47 2.87 -8.87 6.53
CA VAL A 47 2.48 -9.97 7.41
C VAL A 47 1.64 -10.98 6.64
N ILE A 48 1.98 -12.27 6.74
CA ILE A 48 1.25 -13.38 6.11
C ILE A 48 0.77 -14.33 7.20
N ILE A 49 -0.49 -14.71 7.13
CA ILE A 49 -1.11 -15.70 8.02
C ILE A 49 -1.52 -16.92 7.19
N SER A 50 -1.11 -18.11 7.67
CA SER A 50 -1.48 -19.39 7.03
C SER A 50 -2.75 -19.93 7.68
N LEU A 51 -3.83 -20.03 6.93
CA LEU A 51 -5.13 -20.51 7.40
C LEU A 51 -5.71 -21.54 6.41
N LYS A 52 -6.01 -22.74 6.90
CA LYS A 52 -6.57 -23.84 6.06
C LYS A 52 -5.72 -24.10 4.79
N GLY A 53 -4.40 -24.16 4.94
CA GLY A 53 -3.46 -24.39 3.83
C GLY A 53 -3.25 -23.21 2.87
N LYS A 54 -3.94 -22.08 3.07
CA LYS A 54 -3.78 -20.87 2.27
C LYS A 54 -2.93 -19.83 3.00
N ARG A 55 -2.00 -19.22 2.29
CA ARG A 55 -1.20 -18.08 2.78
C ARG A 55 -1.90 -16.78 2.36
N ILE A 56 -2.32 -15.99 3.32
CA ILE A 56 -3.13 -14.78 3.08
C ILE A 56 -2.45 -13.60 3.75
N PHE A 57 -2.40 -12.46 3.08
CA PHE A 57 -1.88 -11.24 3.67
C PHE A 57 -2.79 -10.74 4.79
N ALA A 58 -2.19 -10.29 5.89
CA ALA A 58 -2.91 -9.84 7.08
C ALA A 58 -3.85 -8.65 6.78
N HIS A 59 -3.45 -7.70 5.92
CA HIS A 59 -4.30 -6.58 5.53
C HIS A 59 -5.60 -7.03 4.82
N ILE A 60 -5.56 -8.13 4.06
CA ILE A 60 -6.77 -8.71 3.45
C ILE A 60 -7.68 -9.30 4.53
N LEU A 61 -7.10 -10.01 5.51
CA LEU A 61 -7.86 -10.57 6.63
C LEU A 61 -8.46 -9.47 7.52
N ALA A 62 -7.70 -8.40 7.78
CA ALA A 62 -8.18 -7.21 8.51
C ALA A 62 -9.40 -6.59 7.80
N TRP A 63 -9.32 -6.45 6.50
CA TRP A 63 -10.42 -5.98 5.66
C TRP A 63 -11.65 -6.89 5.75
N CYS A 64 -11.45 -8.21 5.58
CA CYS A 64 -12.53 -9.19 5.65
C CYS A 64 -13.24 -9.21 7.00
N ILE A 65 -12.49 -9.11 8.10
CA ILE A 65 -13.08 -9.10 9.46
C ILE A 65 -13.87 -7.81 9.70
N THR A 66 -13.33 -6.67 9.23
CA THR A 66 -13.95 -5.36 9.49
C THR A 66 -15.19 -5.12 8.64
N TYR A 67 -15.12 -5.45 7.34
CA TYR A 67 -16.18 -5.10 6.38
C TYR A 67 -17.07 -6.28 5.97
N ASP A 68 -16.84 -7.49 6.53
CA ASP A 68 -17.58 -8.72 6.26
C ASP A 68 -17.62 -9.13 4.77
N ARG A 69 -16.61 -8.71 4.02
CA ARG A 69 -16.44 -9.03 2.60
C ARG A 69 -14.99 -9.09 2.20
N PHE A 70 -14.69 -9.82 1.14
CA PHE A 70 -13.39 -9.67 0.46
C PHE A 70 -13.31 -8.33 -0.28
N PRO A 71 -12.10 -7.76 -0.39
CA PRO A 71 -11.91 -6.58 -1.23
C PRO A 71 -12.18 -6.94 -2.70
N THR A 72 -12.79 -6.00 -3.42
CA THR A 72 -12.99 -6.07 -4.88
C THR A 72 -11.82 -5.45 -5.63
N GLY A 73 -11.14 -4.49 -4.99
CA GLY A 73 -9.91 -3.86 -5.44
C GLY A 73 -8.66 -4.39 -4.74
N GLN A 74 -7.62 -3.59 -4.77
CA GLN A 74 -6.39 -3.84 -4.01
C GLN A 74 -6.46 -3.14 -2.66
N ILE A 75 -5.91 -3.75 -1.61
CA ILE A 75 -5.76 -3.07 -0.32
C ILE A 75 -4.37 -2.42 -0.29
N ASP A 76 -4.37 -1.13 -0.05
CA ASP A 76 -3.21 -0.26 0.00
C ASP A 76 -2.96 0.23 1.43
N HIS A 77 -1.68 0.36 1.80
CA HIS A 77 -1.24 0.93 3.07
C HIS A 77 -1.00 2.43 2.89
N ILE A 78 -1.82 3.26 3.53
CA ILE A 78 -1.79 4.73 3.38
C ILE A 78 -0.40 5.29 3.74
N ASN A 79 0.23 4.75 4.79
CA ASN A 79 1.55 5.18 5.28
C ASN A 79 2.73 4.45 4.61
N HIS A 80 2.50 3.60 3.61
CA HIS A 80 3.52 2.78 2.92
C HIS A 80 4.26 1.76 3.81
N ILE A 81 3.75 1.46 5.02
CA ILE A 81 4.33 0.49 5.94
C ILE A 81 3.59 -0.85 5.81
N PRO A 82 4.19 -1.89 5.17
CA PRO A 82 3.49 -3.12 4.80
C PRO A 82 3.02 -3.99 5.97
N TRP A 83 3.59 -3.81 7.15
CA TRP A 83 3.19 -4.54 8.36
C TRP A 83 2.19 -3.79 9.23
N ASP A 84 1.88 -2.54 8.94
CA ASP A 84 0.90 -1.75 9.67
C ASP A 84 -0.52 -2.03 9.17
N ASN A 85 -1.11 -3.09 9.73
CA ASN A 85 -2.44 -3.56 9.33
C ASN A 85 -3.58 -2.94 10.15
N ARG A 86 -3.37 -1.79 10.81
CA ARG A 86 -4.47 -1.04 11.44
C ARG A 86 -5.50 -0.67 10.38
N ILE A 87 -6.77 -0.86 10.68
CA ILE A 87 -7.82 -0.59 9.67
C ILE A 87 -7.85 0.86 9.21
N SER A 88 -7.50 1.81 10.09
CA SER A 88 -7.36 3.22 9.76
C SER A 88 -6.24 3.53 8.75
N ASN A 89 -5.29 2.61 8.58
CA ASN A 89 -4.20 2.70 7.62
C ASN A 89 -4.46 1.93 6.32
N LEU A 90 -5.58 1.21 6.22
CA LEU A 90 -5.93 0.41 5.05
C LEU A 90 -7.02 1.09 4.23
N ARG A 91 -6.88 1.05 2.92
CA ARG A 91 -7.92 1.50 2.00
C ARG A 91 -8.01 0.57 0.79
N GLU A 92 -9.22 0.40 0.29
CA GLU A 92 -9.46 -0.30 -0.95
C GLU A 92 -9.32 0.67 -2.13
N VAL A 93 -8.51 0.32 -3.10
CA VAL A 93 -8.16 1.17 -4.23
C VAL A 93 -8.19 0.37 -5.54
N SER A 94 -8.42 1.07 -6.64
CA SER A 94 -8.19 0.50 -7.97
C SER A 94 -6.70 0.27 -8.21
N ALA A 95 -6.37 -0.58 -9.20
CA ALA A 95 -4.97 -0.79 -9.60
C ALA A 95 -4.29 0.51 -10.05
N LEU A 96 -5.04 1.43 -10.66
CA LEU A 96 -4.55 2.74 -11.05
C LEU A 96 -4.20 3.61 -9.84
N GLU A 97 -5.10 3.71 -8.88
CA GLU A 97 -4.87 4.47 -7.64
C GLU A 97 -3.70 3.90 -6.85
N ASN A 98 -3.61 2.56 -6.72
CA ASN A 98 -2.47 1.92 -6.05
C ASN A 98 -1.15 2.23 -6.76
N SER A 99 -1.13 2.24 -8.10
CA SER A 99 0.06 2.62 -8.88
C SER A 99 0.49 4.08 -8.67
N ARG A 100 -0.40 4.93 -8.15
CA ARG A 100 -0.15 6.34 -7.83
C ARG A 100 0.27 6.57 -6.38
N ASN A 101 0.12 5.57 -5.52
CA ASN A 101 0.56 5.63 -4.12
C ASN A 101 1.89 4.87 -3.94
N LEU A 102 2.81 5.04 -4.87
CA LEU A 102 4.13 4.40 -4.77
C LEU A 102 5.08 5.26 -3.94
N SER A 103 5.87 4.60 -3.09
CA SER A 103 7.04 5.21 -2.45
C SER A 103 8.07 5.65 -3.47
N MET A 104 8.91 6.61 -3.10
CA MET A 104 10.03 7.03 -3.92
C MET A 104 10.97 5.86 -4.24
N LYS A 105 11.38 5.74 -5.49
CA LYS A 105 12.31 4.68 -5.91
C LYS A 105 13.70 4.92 -5.29
N VAL A 106 14.34 3.85 -4.84
CA VAL A 106 15.70 3.89 -4.24
C VAL A 106 16.73 4.52 -5.17
N ASN A 107 16.57 4.40 -6.48
CA ASN A 107 17.46 4.98 -7.49
C ASN A 107 17.06 6.41 -7.93
N ASN A 108 16.17 7.07 -7.20
CA ASN A 108 15.81 8.46 -7.48
C ASN A 108 16.97 9.39 -7.06
N THR A 109 17.57 10.06 -8.03
CA THR A 109 18.73 10.96 -7.81
C THR A 109 18.34 12.40 -7.51
N SER A 110 17.09 12.79 -7.78
CA SER A 110 16.60 14.16 -7.50
C SER A 110 16.07 14.34 -6.09
N GLY A 111 15.72 13.23 -5.38
CA GLY A 111 15.00 13.27 -4.12
C GLY A 111 13.50 13.59 -4.27
N ILE A 112 13.01 13.80 -5.51
CA ILE A 112 11.61 14.16 -5.77
C ILE A 112 11.06 13.23 -6.84
N THR A 113 10.02 12.45 -6.52
CA THR A 113 9.38 11.55 -7.47
C THR A 113 8.73 12.34 -8.61
N GLY A 114 9.02 11.94 -9.86
CA GLY A 114 8.52 12.62 -11.07
C GLY A 114 9.38 13.79 -11.54
N VAL A 115 10.46 14.12 -10.82
CA VAL A 115 11.45 15.14 -11.21
C VAL A 115 12.78 14.48 -11.55
N SER A 116 13.41 14.89 -12.63
CA SER A 116 14.74 14.41 -13.05
C SER A 116 15.54 15.53 -13.68
N PHE A 117 16.89 15.47 -13.55
CA PHE A 117 17.76 16.44 -14.20
C PHE A 117 18.13 15.95 -15.60
N ASP A 118 17.84 16.75 -16.59
CA ASP A 118 18.23 16.53 -17.99
C ASP A 118 19.57 17.24 -18.27
N ARG A 119 20.63 16.46 -18.35
CA ARG A 119 22.00 16.95 -18.57
C ARG A 119 22.19 17.66 -19.93
N TRP A 120 21.40 17.26 -20.95
CA TRP A 120 21.51 17.84 -22.28
C TRP A 120 20.97 19.27 -22.34
N SER A 121 19.82 19.50 -21.71
CA SER A 121 19.21 20.83 -21.65
C SER A 121 19.64 21.64 -20.43
N ASN A 122 20.41 21.04 -19.50
CA ASN A 122 20.79 21.62 -18.21
C ASN A 122 19.57 22.12 -17.41
N LYS A 123 18.47 21.33 -17.42
CA LYS A 123 17.20 21.70 -16.78
C LYS A 123 16.59 20.54 -15.99
N TRP A 124 15.78 20.90 -15.02
CA TRP A 124 14.92 19.97 -14.30
C TRP A 124 13.67 19.69 -15.11
N VAL A 125 13.34 18.42 -15.30
CA VAL A 125 12.18 17.95 -16.09
C VAL A 125 11.18 17.29 -15.18
N VAL A 126 9.92 17.69 -15.29
CA VAL A 126 8.78 17.08 -14.58
C VAL A 126 8.02 16.15 -15.50
N ARG A 127 7.90 14.89 -15.11
CA ARG A 127 7.10 13.86 -15.82
C ARG A 127 6.20 13.14 -14.85
N ILE A 128 4.89 13.26 -15.07
CA ILE A 128 3.85 12.64 -14.22
C ILE A 128 3.00 11.69 -15.06
N LYS A 129 2.61 10.58 -14.49
CA LYS A 129 1.72 9.61 -15.12
C LYS A 129 0.28 10.15 -15.10
N ASN A 130 -0.37 10.29 -16.24
CA ASN A 130 -1.76 10.74 -16.34
C ASN A 130 -2.77 9.64 -15.93
N ASN A 131 -4.06 9.96 -16.02
CA ASN A 131 -5.15 9.05 -15.69
C ASN A 131 -5.22 7.82 -16.58
N ASN A 132 -4.63 7.89 -17.79
CA ASN A 132 -4.54 6.77 -18.73
C ASN A 132 -3.25 5.94 -18.56
N GLY A 133 -2.47 6.20 -17.51
CA GLY A 133 -1.22 5.49 -17.22
C GLY A 133 -0.04 5.91 -18.10
N LYS A 134 -0.16 6.96 -18.93
CA LYS A 134 0.93 7.48 -19.78
C LYS A 134 1.68 8.62 -19.09
N TYR A 135 3.00 8.69 -19.29
CA TYR A 135 3.80 9.79 -18.79
C TYR A 135 3.58 11.06 -19.63
N GLU A 136 3.30 12.16 -18.96
CA GLU A 136 3.20 13.51 -19.55
C GLU A 136 4.35 14.37 -19.07
N ASN A 137 4.93 15.13 -20.00
CA ASN A 137 5.91 16.16 -19.66
C ASN A 137 5.14 17.42 -19.16
N ARG A 138 5.41 17.83 -17.93
CA ARG A 138 4.77 18.98 -17.25
C ARG A 138 5.67 20.22 -17.21
N GLY A 139 6.79 20.17 -17.91
CA GLY A 139 7.69 21.33 -18.07
C GLY A 139 9.14 21.03 -17.82
N ARG A 140 9.94 22.05 -18.13
CA ARG A 140 11.40 22.11 -17.89
C ARG A 140 11.74 23.38 -17.15
N PHE A 141 12.48 23.28 -16.06
CA PHE A 141 12.70 24.36 -15.09
C PHE A 141 14.20 24.57 -14.86
N ASN A 142 14.56 25.78 -14.47
CA ASN A 142 15.96 26.14 -14.19
C ASN A 142 16.38 25.70 -12.78
N SER A 143 15.43 25.61 -11.85
CA SER A 143 15.68 25.17 -10.48
C SER A 143 14.86 23.94 -10.11
N ILE A 144 15.35 23.16 -9.14
CA ILE A 144 14.63 22.02 -8.59
C ILE A 144 13.36 22.47 -7.85
N SER A 145 13.39 23.63 -7.20
CA SER A 145 12.23 24.17 -6.47
C SER A 145 11.08 24.55 -7.41
N GLU A 146 11.38 25.13 -8.58
CA GLU A 146 10.35 25.40 -9.61
C GLU A 146 9.75 24.08 -10.14
N ALA A 147 10.60 23.07 -10.37
CA ALA A 147 10.15 21.76 -10.82
C ALA A 147 9.27 21.06 -9.76
N GLU A 148 9.62 21.19 -8.48
CA GLU A 148 8.82 20.65 -7.38
C GLU A 148 7.43 21.28 -7.32
N LEU A 149 7.35 22.61 -7.37
CA LEU A 149 6.07 23.34 -7.40
C LEU A 149 5.19 22.92 -8.61
N ALA A 150 5.80 22.79 -9.78
CA ALA A 150 5.09 22.34 -10.98
C ALA A 150 4.61 20.88 -10.85
N ARG A 151 5.43 20.02 -10.25
CA ARG A 151 5.08 18.62 -9.95
C ARG A 151 3.91 18.56 -8.98
N ASP A 152 3.92 19.31 -7.90
CA ASP A 152 2.87 19.29 -6.88
C ASP A 152 1.53 19.77 -7.42
N ARG A 153 1.52 20.81 -8.26
CA ARG A 153 0.34 21.25 -9.00
C ARG A 153 -0.21 20.14 -9.89
N ALA A 154 0.65 19.50 -10.68
CA ALA A 154 0.25 18.41 -11.58
C ALA A 154 -0.29 17.19 -10.82
N LEU A 155 0.27 16.84 -9.67
CA LEU A 155 -0.24 15.75 -8.82
C LEU A 155 -1.61 16.09 -8.25
N SER A 156 -1.83 17.32 -7.79
CA SER A 156 -3.12 17.80 -7.28
C SER A 156 -4.19 17.74 -8.38
N GLU A 157 -3.89 18.25 -9.58
CA GLU A 157 -4.79 18.23 -10.74
C GLU A 157 -5.22 16.81 -11.14
N LEU A 158 -4.29 15.84 -11.02
CA LEU A 158 -4.51 14.43 -11.37
C LEU A 158 -5.09 13.58 -10.24
N GLY A 159 -5.34 14.17 -9.05
CA GLY A 159 -5.91 13.48 -7.90
C GLY A 159 -4.96 12.45 -7.25
N TYR A 160 -3.67 12.72 -7.25
CA TYR A 160 -2.70 11.88 -6.55
C TYR A 160 -2.80 12.02 -5.04
N SER A 161 -2.47 10.96 -4.30
CA SER A 161 -2.35 11.00 -2.84
C SER A 161 -1.25 11.97 -2.41
N GLN A 162 -1.45 12.66 -1.29
CA GLN A 162 -0.42 13.52 -0.67
C GLN A 162 0.84 12.74 -0.24
N ASN A 163 0.74 11.41 -0.12
CA ASN A 163 1.85 10.51 0.22
C ASN A 163 2.58 9.96 -1.01
N HIS A 164 2.18 10.36 -2.23
CA HIS A 164 2.84 9.89 -3.44
C HIS A 164 4.31 10.31 -3.49
N GLY A 165 5.20 9.31 -3.57
CA GLY A 165 6.64 9.55 -3.71
C GLY A 165 7.36 9.96 -2.42
N LYS A 166 6.73 9.71 -1.27
CA LYS A 166 7.37 9.85 0.05
C LYS A 166 7.98 8.55 0.48
#